data_3511ad21056124b2d8cb635d20455057
#
_entry.id   3511ad21056124b2d8cb635d20455057
#
_cell.length_a   1.000
_cell.length_b   1.000
_cell.length_c   1.000
_cell.angle_alpha   90.00
_cell.angle_beta   90.00
_cell.angle_gamma   90.00
#
_symmetry.space_group_name_H-M   'P 1'
#
loop_
_entity.id
_entity.type
_entity.pdbx_description
1 polymer ?
#
loop_
_entity_poly.entity_id
_entity_poly.type
_entity_poly.pdbx_seq_one_letter_code
_entity_poly.pdbx_strand_id
1 'polypeptide(L)'
;MTAGAAGYGTGGGLDFNGGASASASGVGGAVSVTAGDATHLSGGTGGALSLTGGSVTGASSTGAGGTMTLQAGSSTGGVGGDTAILSGGSTGASSGAMSLRSPSSTGSSSGSITMSSGDGLTTSGGVALATGTADSGDAGDVEVTGGSSTSGSGGSIVLSTGGSSSAAAGSFEVQTGAGGGGTSGRISMNVGTSASAAGGVVSVSAGESSAASGTGGGISLTAGAGSHSSDGAGGSVTLSGGAASGAGSNGAGGGLTASGGSATSGTGGAISLMSGASTSGSSGSVSIETSDGGTSGSSGDLTVSTGDSPSGAGGSMTLTVGGGTGATGGAMSLAAGATSGDNAVGGALSVSGGAGSSSTGGAGGALTLRGGAATGSGSAGSGGALSLHGGASTGGTGGSVNLVSGASDDAGSGAMTVGTAAAGSSGNSGSLDLVTGASSDGDTGGVRLSSGAAVGGRGGSVEVSVGDSDATGGDLVLSSGSSTVGSAGGDVTN
;
A
#
# COMPACT_ATOMS: atom_id res chain seq x y z
N MET A 1 23.95 -39.96 -57.51
CA MET A 1 22.69 -40.26 -58.21
C MET A 1 21.97 -38.97 -58.47
N THR A 2 21.43 -38.75 -59.66
CA THR A 2 20.64 -37.59 -60.01
C THR A 2 19.30 -38.05 -60.60
N ALA A 3 18.19 -37.53 -60.16
CA ALA A 3 16.90 -37.72 -60.84
C ALA A 3 16.83 -36.81 -62.06
N GLY A 4 16.10 -37.23 -63.12
CA GLY A 4 15.98 -36.50 -64.37
C GLY A 4 15.21 -35.21 -64.21
N ALA A 5 15.62 -34.14 -64.91
CA ALA A 5 14.86 -32.89 -65.03
C ALA A 5 13.76 -33.03 -66.10
N ALA A 6 12.58 -32.44 -65.87
CA ALA A 6 11.54 -32.37 -66.88
C ALA A 6 11.43 -30.93 -67.41
N GLY A 7 11.33 -30.80 -68.76
CA GLY A 7 11.05 -29.51 -69.43
C GLY A 7 9.59 -29.04 -69.20
N TYR A 8 8.66 -29.98 -69.11
CA TYR A 8 7.25 -29.79 -68.75
C TYR A 8 6.79 -30.92 -67.82
N GLY A 9 6.05 -30.61 -66.80
CA GLY A 9 5.56 -31.59 -65.81
C GLY A 9 6.46 -31.72 -64.60
N THR A 10 6.32 -32.83 -63.84
CA THR A 10 7.10 -33.11 -62.60
C THR A 10 8.44 -33.80 -62.96
N GLY A 11 9.54 -33.32 -62.36
CA GLY A 11 10.85 -34.01 -62.46
C GLY A 11 10.85 -35.36 -61.72
N GLY A 12 11.82 -36.23 -62.07
CA GLY A 12 11.92 -37.55 -61.43
C GLY A 12 12.23 -37.51 -59.95
N GLY A 13 11.68 -38.44 -59.18
CA GLY A 13 11.98 -38.65 -57.74
C GLY A 13 13.19 -39.59 -57.54
N LEU A 14 13.77 -39.53 -56.35
CA LEU A 14 14.82 -40.46 -55.91
C LEU A 14 14.45 -40.94 -54.50
N ASP A 15 14.17 -42.24 -54.37
CA ASP A 15 13.72 -42.86 -53.10
C ASP A 15 14.83 -43.75 -52.51
N PHE A 16 15.13 -43.56 -51.19
CA PHE A 16 15.97 -44.43 -50.39
C PHE A 16 15.11 -45.10 -49.32
N ASN A 17 14.92 -46.41 -49.42
CA ASN A 17 14.09 -47.16 -48.47
C ASN A 17 14.90 -48.27 -47.79
N GLY A 18 14.80 -48.33 -46.47
CA GLY A 18 15.23 -49.52 -45.71
C GLY A 18 14.19 -50.64 -45.87
N GLY A 19 14.66 -51.90 -45.87
CA GLY A 19 13.77 -53.07 -46.01
C GLY A 19 12.79 -53.22 -44.82
N ALA A 20 11.53 -53.62 -45.13
CA ALA A 20 10.55 -53.94 -44.09
C ALA A 20 10.81 -55.33 -43.49
N SER A 21 10.47 -55.54 -42.22
CA SER A 21 10.47 -56.87 -41.58
C SER A 21 9.01 -57.24 -41.24
N ALA A 22 8.60 -58.45 -41.61
CA ALA A 22 7.30 -59.02 -41.28
C ALA A 22 7.37 -60.04 -40.11
N SER A 23 8.53 -60.21 -39.51
CA SER A 23 8.71 -61.11 -38.37
C SER A 23 8.17 -60.53 -37.08
N ALA A 24 7.60 -61.32 -36.19
CA ALA A 24 6.99 -60.89 -34.92
C ALA A 24 7.97 -60.18 -33.93
N SER A 25 9.26 -60.36 -34.10
CA SER A 25 10.34 -59.66 -33.36
C SER A 25 11.40 -59.01 -34.28
N GLY A 26 11.09 -58.87 -35.56
CA GLY A 26 12.01 -58.32 -36.56
C GLY A 26 12.06 -56.79 -36.52
N VAL A 27 13.25 -56.24 -36.76
CA VAL A 27 13.51 -54.83 -36.93
C VAL A 27 13.65 -54.51 -38.40
N GLY A 28 13.01 -53.49 -38.93
CA GLY A 28 13.14 -53.00 -40.30
C GLY A 28 14.58 -52.49 -40.58
N GLY A 29 15.00 -52.50 -41.83
CA GLY A 29 16.32 -52.04 -42.25
C GLY A 29 16.49 -50.54 -42.04
N ALA A 30 17.67 -50.12 -41.56
CA ALA A 30 18.03 -48.71 -41.41
C ALA A 30 18.57 -48.11 -42.71
N VAL A 31 18.33 -46.81 -42.93
CA VAL A 31 19.02 -45.97 -43.93
C VAL A 31 19.94 -45.01 -43.19
N SER A 32 21.24 -45.04 -43.48
CA SER A 32 22.22 -44.12 -42.86
C SER A 32 22.87 -43.25 -43.94
N VAL A 33 22.88 -41.93 -43.72
CA VAL A 33 23.55 -40.95 -44.55
C VAL A 33 24.53 -40.16 -43.68
N THR A 34 25.84 -40.32 -43.90
CA THR A 34 26.86 -39.70 -43.09
C THR A 34 27.84 -38.94 -43.99
N ALA A 35 28.17 -37.72 -43.62
CA ALA A 35 29.25 -36.95 -44.25
C ALA A 35 30.63 -37.46 -43.72
N GLY A 36 31.69 -37.26 -44.54
CA GLY A 36 33.01 -37.78 -44.21
C GLY A 36 33.70 -37.06 -43.05
N ASP A 37 34.48 -37.82 -42.28
CA ASP A 37 35.30 -37.31 -41.17
C ASP A 37 36.62 -36.73 -41.67
N ALA A 38 37.16 -35.73 -40.96
CA ALA A 38 38.52 -35.26 -41.08
C ALA A 38 39.35 -35.85 -39.93
N THR A 39 40.32 -36.70 -40.23
CA THR A 39 41.10 -37.45 -39.25
C THR A 39 42.54 -36.96 -39.08
N HIS A 40 42.94 -35.84 -39.71
CA HIS A 40 44.30 -35.31 -39.68
C HIS A 40 44.61 -34.62 -38.31
N LEU A 41 45.78 -34.90 -37.74
CA LEU A 41 46.21 -34.46 -36.42
C LEU A 41 46.46 -32.96 -36.27
N SER A 42 46.56 -32.17 -37.34
CA SER A 42 46.94 -30.75 -37.30
C SER A 42 45.84 -29.81 -37.90
N GLY A 43 44.65 -30.25 -38.03
CA GLY A 43 43.53 -29.44 -38.51
C GLY A 43 42.81 -30.10 -39.68
N GLY A 44 41.59 -29.84 -39.81
CA GLY A 44 40.67 -30.34 -40.83
C GLY A 44 39.24 -30.09 -40.44
N THR A 45 38.34 -29.88 -41.40
CA THR A 45 36.91 -29.79 -41.16
C THR A 45 36.21 -31.01 -41.76
N GLY A 46 35.35 -31.66 -40.99
CA GLY A 46 34.49 -32.74 -41.49
C GLY A 46 33.54 -32.24 -42.59
N GLY A 47 33.08 -33.19 -43.41
CA GLY A 47 32.17 -32.89 -44.51
C GLY A 47 30.81 -32.40 -44.02
N ALA A 48 30.16 -31.48 -44.73
CA ALA A 48 28.82 -31.03 -44.45
C ALA A 48 27.75 -31.93 -45.09
N LEU A 49 26.65 -32.17 -44.38
CA LEU A 49 25.41 -32.74 -44.94
C LEU A 49 24.39 -31.62 -45.12
N SER A 50 23.90 -31.42 -46.36
CA SER A 50 22.88 -30.42 -46.68
C SER A 50 21.62 -31.09 -47.21
N LEU A 51 20.50 -30.83 -46.56
CA LEU A 51 19.17 -31.26 -46.98
C LEU A 51 18.33 -30.01 -47.28
N THR A 52 17.87 -29.82 -48.51
CA THR A 52 17.19 -28.59 -48.92
C THR A 52 15.95 -28.94 -49.78
N GLY A 53 14.80 -28.34 -49.45
CA GLY A 53 13.62 -28.39 -50.29
C GLY A 53 13.83 -27.61 -51.59
N GLY A 54 13.16 -27.98 -52.66
CA GLY A 54 13.25 -27.31 -53.98
C GLY A 54 12.77 -25.86 -53.91
N SER A 55 13.49 -24.97 -54.59
CA SER A 55 13.13 -23.55 -54.68
C SER A 55 12.37 -23.24 -55.99
N VAL A 56 11.53 -22.23 -55.96
CA VAL A 56 10.87 -21.66 -57.14
C VAL A 56 11.55 -20.34 -57.48
N THR A 57 12.16 -20.25 -58.66
CA THR A 57 13.06 -19.14 -59.06
C THR A 57 12.56 -18.29 -60.23
N GLY A 58 11.38 -18.54 -60.77
CA GLY A 58 10.82 -17.74 -61.89
C GLY A 58 10.38 -16.35 -61.43
N ALA A 59 10.79 -15.30 -62.13
CA ALA A 59 10.53 -13.88 -61.75
C ALA A 59 9.03 -13.49 -61.62
N SER A 60 8.13 -14.26 -62.15
CA SER A 60 6.65 -14.06 -62.06
C SER A 60 5.94 -15.29 -61.49
N SER A 61 6.64 -16.11 -60.71
CA SER A 61 6.11 -17.38 -60.22
C SER A 61 5.37 -17.14 -58.88
N THR A 62 4.12 -17.63 -58.82
CA THR A 62 3.28 -17.66 -57.60
C THR A 62 3.30 -19.02 -56.88
N GLY A 63 4.19 -19.94 -57.33
CA GLY A 63 4.36 -21.26 -56.72
C GLY A 63 5.02 -21.23 -55.34
N ALA A 64 4.72 -22.22 -54.50
CA ALA A 64 5.40 -22.42 -53.22
C ALA A 64 6.68 -23.27 -53.37
N GLY A 65 7.70 -22.98 -52.57
CA GLY A 65 8.88 -23.83 -52.44
C GLY A 65 8.55 -25.21 -51.86
N GLY A 66 9.44 -26.19 -52.08
CA GLY A 66 9.26 -27.55 -51.57
C GLY A 66 9.40 -27.63 -50.05
N THR A 67 8.60 -28.47 -49.42
CA THR A 67 8.65 -28.76 -47.97
C THR A 67 9.78 -29.74 -47.61
N MET A 68 10.35 -29.64 -46.43
CA MET A 68 11.21 -30.65 -45.82
C MET A 68 10.49 -31.17 -44.55
N THR A 69 10.35 -32.50 -44.43
CA THR A 69 9.68 -33.13 -43.28
C THR A 69 10.64 -34.12 -42.62
N LEU A 70 10.87 -33.97 -41.33
CA LEU A 70 11.54 -34.96 -40.47
C LEU A 70 10.49 -35.56 -39.53
N GLN A 71 10.25 -36.86 -39.64
CA GLN A 71 9.24 -37.56 -38.81
C GLN A 71 9.80 -38.93 -38.40
N ALA A 72 9.74 -39.19 -37.08
CA ALA A 72 10.02 -40.51 -36.55
C ALA A 72 8.86 -41.47 -36.81
N GLY A 73 9.13 -42.79 -36.72
CA GLY A 73 8.14 -43.83 -36.96
C GLY A 73 7.03 -43.83 -35.91
N SER A 74 5.78 -44.05 -36.38
CA SER A 74 4.61 -44.21 -35.48
C SER A 74 4.45 -45.67 -35.03
N SER A 75 3.80 -45.90 -33.89
CA SER A 75 3.44 -47.21 -33.38
C SER A 75 1.94 -47.26 -33.04
N THR A 76 1.28 -48.38 -33.33
CA THR A 76 -0.14 -48.59 -33.00
C THR A 76 -0.36 -49.21 -31.62
N GLY A 77 0.63 -49.84 -31.02
CA GLY A 77 0.48 -50.52 -29.71
C GLY A 77 1.67 -50.35 -28.75
N GLY A 78 2.68 -49.58 -29.16
CA GLY A 78 3.85 -49.31 -28.37
C GLY A 78 4.23 -47.83 -28.44
N VAL A 79 5.39 -47.46 -27.95
CA VAL A 79 5.95 -46.08 -28.01
C VAL A 79 6.40 -45.78 -29.45
N GLY A 80 6.07 -44.62 -29.99
CA GLY A 80 6.59 -44.09 -31.27
C GLY A 80 8.09 -43.81 -31.18
N GLY A 81 8.73 -43.66 -32.35
CA GLY A 81 10.16 -43.33 -32.39
C GLY A 81 10.48 -41.89 -31.98
N ASP A 82 11.67 -41.67 -31.47
CA ASP A 82 12.19 -40.33 -31.11
C ASP A 82 12.80 -39.59 -32.29
N THR A 83 12.75 -38.27 -32.30
CA THR A 83 13.51 -37.40 -33.19
C THR A 83 14.48 -36.56 -32.34
N ALA A 84 15.80 -36.75 -32.52
CA ALA A 84 16.84 -35.97 -31.83
C ALA A 84 17.60 -35.08 -32.83
N ILE A 85 17.72 -33.79 -32.51
CA ILE A 85 18.51 -32.82 -33.30
C ILE A 85 19.54 -32.20 -32.36
N LEU A 86 20.83 -32.49 -32.58
CA LEU A 86 21.94 -32.06 -31.71
C LEU A 86 22.99 -31.34 -32.54
N SER A 87 23.62 -30.33 -31.98
CA SER A 87 24.90 -29.77 -32.50
C SER A 87 26.08 -30.62 -32.07
N GLY A 88 27.22 -30.44 -32.74
CA GLY A 88 28.46 -31.19 -32.41
C GLY A 88 29.05 -30.77 -31.07
N GLY A 89 29.41 -31.73 -30.21
CA GLY A 89 30.12 -31.48 -28.96
C GLY A 89 31.64 -31.23 -29.20
N SER A 90 32.31 -30.66 -28.24
CA SER A 90 33.78 -30.48 -28.21
C SER A 90 34.31 -30.82 -26.82
N THR A 91 35.52 -31.41 -26.77
CA THR A 91 36.21 -31.72 -25.51
C THR A 91 37.26 -30.66 -25.11
N GLY A 92 37.67 -29.78 -26.02
CA GLY A 92 38.74 -28.80 -25.78
C GLY A 92 38.39 -27.35 -26.21
N ALA A 93 37.18 -27.15 -26.74
CA ALA A 93 36.72 -25.85 -27.21
C ALA A 93 35.19 -25.77 -27.06
N SER A 94 34.56 -24.68 -27.53
CA SER A 94 33.09 -24.54 -27.52
C SER A 94 32.42 -25.56 -28.44
N SER A 95 31.27 -26.09 -28.06
CA SER A 95 30.39 -26.91 -28.90
C SER A 95 29.79 -26.09 -30.05
N GLY A 96 29.27 -26.77 -31.07
CA GLY A 96 28.56 -26.12 -32.18
C GLY A 96 27.26 -25.47 -31.74
N ALA A 97 26.83 -24.43 -32.44
CA ALA A 97 25.50 -23.77 -32.22
C ALA A 97 24.39 -24.48 -32.99
N MET A 98 23.16 -24.45 -32.46
CA MET A 98 21.94 -24.82 -33.18
C MET A 98 21.14 -23.55 -33.47
N SER A 99 20.69 -23.34 -34.70
CA SER A 99 19.83 -22.19 -35.09
C SER A 99 18.56 -22.67 -35.76
N LEU A 100 17.39 -22.30 -35.20
CA LEU A 100 16.07 -22.55 -35.76
C LEU A 100 15.38 -21.21 -36.00
N ARG A 101 15.16 -20.84 -37.26
CA ARG A 101 14.55 -19.56 -37.63
C ARG A 101 13.78 -19.65 -38.95
N SER A 102 12.71 -18.85 -39.10
CA SER A 102 12.16 -18.54 -40.39
C SER A 102 12.95 -17.42 -41.06
N PRO A 103 13.24 -17.50 -42.36
CA PRO A 103 13.91 -16.43 -43.08
C PRO A 103 13.09 -15.13 -43.13
N SER A 104 13.79 -13.99 -43.28
CA SER A 104 13.14 -12.70 -43.53
C SER A 104 12.46 -12.68 -44.92
N SER A 105 11.36 -11.97 -45.02
CA SER A 105 10.64 -11.63 -46.26
C SER A 105 10.82 -10.14 -46.53
N THR A 106 11.11 -9.77 -47.78
CA THR A 106 11.25 -8.36 -48.19
C THR A 106 9.97 -7.76 -48.76
N GLY A 107 8.95 -8.55 -49.09
CA GLY A 107 7.72 -8.10 -49.73
C GLY A 107 6.46 -8.52 -49.00
N SER A 108 6.54 -9.29 -47.91
CA SER A 108 5.38 -9.81 -47.19
C SER A 108 5.79 -10.26 -45.80
N SER A 109 4.90 -10.95 -45.07
CA SER A 109 5.20 -11.51 -43.75
C SER A 109 6.22 -12.67 -43.82
N SER A 110 7.08 -12.80 -42.80
CA SER A 110 7.90 -14.00 -42.59
C SER A 110 7.03 -15.19 -42.12
N GLY A 111 7.55 -16.41 -42.24
CA GLY A 111 6.91 -17.61 -41.68
C GLY A 111 6.96 -17.63 -40.15
N SER A 112 6.07 -18.41 -39.52
CA SER A 112 6.06 -18.67 -38.08
C SER A 112 6.96 -19.86 -37.71
N ILE A 113 7.41 -19.89 -36.45
CA ILE A 113 7.98 -21.07 -35.78
C ILE A 113 7.00 -21.48 -34.69
N THR A 114 6.58 -22.77 -34.70
CA THR A 114 5.66 -23.33 -33.71
C THR A 114 6.30 -24.53 -33.04
N MET A 115 6.33 -24.55 -31.70
CA MET A 115 6.76 -25.68 -30.88
C MET A 115 5.62 -26.05 -29.94
N SER A 116 5.14 -27.28 -30.00
CA SER A 116 4.08 -27.80 -29.15
C SER A 116 4.24 -29.30 -28.91
N SER A 117 3.80 -29.79 -27.77
CA SER A 117 3.52 -31.22 -27.56
C SER A 117 2.17 -31.59 -28.15
N GLY A 118 1.96 -32.84 -28.47
CA GLY A 118 0.66 -33.37 -28.94
C GLY A 118 -0.33 -33.55 -27.79
N ASP A 119 -1.60 -33.67 -28.17
CA ASP A 119 -2.69 -34.00 -27.24
C ASP A 119 -2.55 -35.42 -26.69
N GLY A 120 -2.90 -35.64 -25.42
CA GLY A 120 -2.93 -36.96 -24.78
C GLY A 120 -4.28 -37.24 -24.15
N LEU A 121 -4.73 -38.48 -24.22
CA LEU A 121 -5.99 -38.91 -23.63
C LEU A 121 -5.98 -38.83 -22.10
N THR A 122 -4.82 -39.11 -21.48
CA THR A 122 -4.64 -39.06 -20.01
C THR A 122 -3.74 -37.93 -19.59
N THR A 123 -2.59 -37.76 -20.25
CA THR A 123 -1.64 -36.67 -20.02
C THR A 123 -0.98 -36.29 -21.35
N SER A 124 -0.78 -35.01 -21.59
CA SER A 124 0.01 -34.51 -22.71
C SER A 124 1.51 -34.45 -22.34
N GLY A 125 2.36 -34.39 -23.39
CA GLY A 125 3.81 -34.15 -23.18
C GLY A 125 4.07 -32.71 -22.71
N GLY A 126 5.27 -32.47 -22.13
CA GLY A 126 5.75 -31.13 -21.79
C GLY A 126 6.65 -30.54 -22.88
N VAL A 127 6.84 -29.21 -22.89
CA VAL A 127 7.88 -28.50 -23.61
C VAL A 127 8.80 -27.85 -22.57
N ALA A 128 10.09 -28.19 -22.57
CA ALA A 128 11.08 -27.63 -21.65
C ALA A 128 12.11 -26.79 -22.41
N LEU A 129 12.41 -25.59 -21.92
CA LEU A 129 13.48 -24.72 -22.40
C LEU A 129 14.41 -24.41 -21.22
N ALA A 130 15.65 -24.84 -21.31
CA ALA A 130 16.63 -24.67 -20.25
C ALA A 130 18.05 -24.45 -20.83
N THR A 131 18.87 -23.71 -20.10
CA THR A 131 20.30 -23.60 -20.34
C THR A 131 21.07 -24.63 -19.48
N GLY A 132 22.26 -24.97 -19.90
CA GLY A 132 23.14 -25.86 -19.13
C GLY A 132 23.75 -25.18 -17.91
N THR A 133 24.29 -25.99 -16.98
CA THR A 133 25.08 -25.53 -15.84
C THR A 133 26.52 -25.20 -16.24
N ALA A 134 27.16 -24.24 -15.59
CA ALA A 134 28.58 -23.95 -15.69
C ALA A 134 29.26 -24.27 -14.34
N ASP A 135 30.37 -25.03 -14.40
CA ASP A 135 31.15 -25.38 -13.20
C ASP A 135 32.05 -24.21 -12.75
N SER A 136 32.53 -23.39 -13.71
CA SER A 136 33.35 -22.21 -13.43
C SER A 136 33.08 -21.15 -14.49
N GLY A 137 32.45 -20.06 -14.10
CA GLY A 137 32.02 -18.99 -15.00
C GLY A 137 30.50 -18.84 -15.00
N ASP A 138 30.00 -17.95 -15.84
CA ASP A 138 28.57 -17.64 -15.91
C ASP A 138 27.81 -18.71 -16.72
N ALA A 139 26.62 -19.08 -16.25
CA ALA A 139 25.72 -19.92 -17.05
C ALA A 139 25.04 -19.08 -18.15
N GLY A 140 24.57 -19.77 -19.20
CA GLY A 140 23.90 -19.11 -20.32
C GLY A 140 22.49 -18.57 -19.93
N ASP A 141 22.01 -17.57 -20.67
CA ASP A 141 20.70 -16.93 -20.51
C ASP A 141 19.63 -17.59 -21.38
N VAL A 142 18.38 -17.47 -20.97
CA VAL A 142 17.19 -17.66 -21.80
C VAL A 142 16.57 -16.28 -22.06
N GLU A 143 16.62 -15.82 -23.32
CA GLU A 143 16.04 -14.54 -23.73
C GLU A 143 14.78 -14.75 -24.57
N VAL A 144 13.68 -14.06 -24.23
CA VAL A 144 12.42 -14.05 -24.98
C VAL A 144 12.06 -12.60 -25.30
N THR A 145 12.08 -12.22 -26.57
CA THR A 145 11.89 -10.84 -27.02
C THR A 145 10.80 -10.76 -28.08
N GLY A 146 9.82 -9.86 -27.93
CA GLY A 146 8.88 -9.49 -28.97
C GLY A 146 9.54 -8.57 -30.01
N GLY A 147 9.19 -8.73 -31.29
CA GLY A 147 9.75 -7.89 -32.36
C GLY A 147 9.30 -6.43 -32.25
N SER A 148 10.18 -5.49 -32.63
CA SER A 148 9.85 -4.07 -32.74
C SER A 148 9.23 -3.73 -34.10
N SER A 149 8.42 -2.66 -34.16
CA SER A 149 7.86 -2.09 -35.38
C SER A 149 8.19 -0.62 -35.48
N THR A 150 8.47 -0.12 -36.69
CA THR A 150 8.71 1.29 -36.96
C THR A 150 7.44 2.10 -37.25
N SER A 151 6.36 1.44 -37.67
CA SER A 151 5.12 2.11 -38.09
C SER A 151 3.82 1.44 -37.61
N GLY A 152 3.92 0.25 -37.03
CA GLY A 152 2.81 -0.48 -36.44
C GLY A 152 3.06 -0.80 -34.96
N SER A 153 2.19 -1.64 -34.38
CA SER A 153 2.40 -2.13 -33.01
C SER A 153 3.56 -3.12 -32.93
N GLY A 154 4.33 -3.07 -31.86
CA GLY A 154 5.32 -4.09 -31.54
C GLY A 154 4.70 -5.46 -31.24
N GLY A 155 5.51 -6.53 -31.29
CA GLY A 155 5.07 -7.89 -30.94
C GLY A 155 4.78 -8.04 -29.44
N SER A 156 3.75 -8.82 -29.09
CA SER A 156 3.41 -9.17 -27.71
C SER A 156 4.04 -10.48 -27.27
N ILE A 157 4.36 -10.60 -25.98
CA ILE A 157 4.66 -11.86 -25.31
C ILE A 157 3.47 -12.22 -24.43
N VAL A 158 2.86 -13.39 -24.63
CA VAL A 158 1.71 -13.87 -23.87
C VAL A 158 2.09 -15.17 -23.16
N LEU A 159 2.00 -15.20 -21.85
CA LEU A 159 2.24 -16.36 -20.99
C LEU A 159 0.93 -16.68 -20.26
N SER A 160 0.35 -17.86 -20.52
CA SER A 160 -0.90 -18.29 -19.89
C SER A 160 -0.84 -19.75 -19.48
N THR A 161 -1.48 -20.07 -18.38
CA THR A 161 -1.63 -21.45 -17.88
C THR A 161 -2.94 -22.05 -18.34
N GLY A 162 -3.01 -23.39 -18.41
CA GLY A 162 -4.23 -24.11 -18.79
C GLY A 162 -5.29 -24.05 -17.71
N GLY A 163 -6.57 -23.87 -18.10
CA GLY A 163 -7.71 -24.00 -17.22
C GLY A 163 -8.12 -25.46 -17.01
N SER A 164 -8.92 -25.75 -15.98
CA SER A 164 -9.57 -27.03 -15.72
C SER A 164 -11.06 -26.82 -15.43
N SER A 165 -11.91 -27.70 -15.94
CA SER A 165 -13.35 -27.66 -15.68
C SER A 165 -13.75 -28.42 -14.40
N SER A 166 -12.89 -29.27 -13.87
CA SER A 166 -13.21 -30.16 -12.74
C SER A 166 -12.13 -30.29 -11.66
N ALA A 167 -10.98 -29.66 -11.87
CA ALA A 167 -9.86 -29.67 -10.92
C ALA A 167 -9.20 -28.28 -10.86
N ALA A 168 -8.09 -28.15 -10.12
CA ALA A 168 -7.33 -26.92 -10.10
C ALA A 168 -6.74 -26.59 -11.47
N ALA A 169 -6.73 -25.32 -11.85
CA ALA A 169 -6.03 -24.80 -13.03
C ALA A 169 -4.49 -24.85 -12.83
N GLY A 170 -3.74 -24.72 -13.93
CA GLY A 170 -2.27 -24.64 -13.87
C GLY A 170 -1.79 -23.37 -13.15
N SER A 171 -0.60 -23.44 -12.53
CA SER A 171 0.07 -22.32 -11.86
C SER A 171 1.10 -21.66 -12.77
N PHE A 172 1.27 -20.35 -12.65
CA PHE A 172 2.39 -19.60 -13.21
C PHE A 172 3.32 -19.16 -12.08
N GLU A 173 4.56 -19.64 -12.07
CA GLU A 173 5.54 -19.35 -11.02
C GLU A 173 6.77 -18.65 -11.62
N VAL A 174 7.21 -17.56 -11.00
CA VAL A 174 8.44 -16.83 -11.32
C VAL A 174 9.33 -16.79 -10.09
N GLN A 175 10.48 -17.44 -10.15
CA GLN A 175 11.42 -17.53 -9.04
C GLN A 175 12.84 -17.19 -9.51
N THR A 176 13.58 -16.44 -8.71
CA THR A 176 15.01 -16.18 -8.91
C THR A 176 15.84 -17.16 -8.09
N GLY A 177 17.07 -17.46 -8.58
CA GLY A 177 17.99 -18.32 -7.87
C GLY A 177 18.52 -17.70 -6.57
N ALA A 178 18.90 -18.55 -5.61
CA ALA A 178 19.54 -18.13 -4.37
C ALA A 178 21.00 -17.73 -4.63
N GLY A 179 21.47 -16.66 -3.97
CA GLY A 179 22.87 -16.24 -3.95
C GLY A 179 23.60 -16.88 -2.78
N GLY A 180 24.58 -17.76 -3.04
CA GLY A 180 25.35 -18.45 -1.98
C GLY A 180 26.45 -17.59 -1.32
N GLY A 181 26.92 -16.53 -1.95
CA GLY A 181 27.98 -15.63 -1.46
C GLY A 181 27.83 -14.19 -1.96
N GLY A 182 26.73 -13.90 -2.65
CA GLY A 182 26.39 -12.59 -3.19
C GLY A 182 24.89 -12.32 -3.07
N THR A 183 24.41 -11.25 -3.70
CA THR A 183 22.98 -10.93 -3.74
C THR A 183 22.22 -11.95 -4.59
N SER A 184 21.01 -12.32 -4.19
CA SER A 184 20.10 -13.13 -5.00
C SER A 184 19.64 -12.38 -6.26
N GLY A 185 19.08 -13.12 -7.23
CA GLY A 185 18.50 -12.54 -8.44
C GLY A 185 17.35 -11.56 -8.16
N ARG A 186 17.07 -10.67 -9.10
CA ARG A 186 16.01 -9.65 -9.06
C ARG A 186 14.91 -9.98 -10.06
N ILE A 187 13.65 -9.77 -9.68
CA ILE A 187 12.53 -9.69 -10.62
C ILE A 187 12.21 -8.21 -10.85
N SER A 188 12.18 -7.76 -12.11
CA SER A 188 11.86 -6.38 -12.49
C SER A 188 10.76 -6.37 -13.56
N MET A 189 9.66 -5.66 -13.27
CA MET A 189 8.55 -5.46 -14.21
C MET A 189 8.43 -3.97 -14.50
N ASN A 190 8.78 -3.53 -15.69
CA ASN A 190 8.76 -2.15 -16.11
C ASN A 190 7.90 -1.96 -17.36
N VAL A 191 7.10 -0.93 -17.40
CA VAL A 191 6.39 -0.49 -18.60
C VAL A 191 7.19 0.62 -19.26
N GLY A 192 7.34 0.54 -20.59
CA GLY A 192 8.08 1.52 -21.38
C GLY A 192 7.43 2.90 -21.32
N THR A 193 8.23 3.94 -21.58
CA THR A 193 7.78 5.33 -21.63
C THR A 193 6.98 5.61 -22.90
N SER A 194 5.99 6.50 -22.82
CA SER A 194 5.26 7.06 -23.97
C SER A 194 5.63 8.52 -24.16
N ALA A 195 5.98 8.91 -25.39
CA ALA A 195 6.35 10.29 -25.73
C ALA A 195 5.15 11.17 -26.10
N SER A 196 4.02 10.58 -26.50
CA SER A 196 2.88 11.30 -27.08
C SER A 196 1.50 10.88 -26.57
N ALA A 197 1.44 9.96 -25.62
CA ALA A 197 0.19 9.45 -25.05
C ALA A 197 0.40 9.08 -23.57
N ALA A 198 -0.66 8.63 -22.89
CA ALA A 198 -0.54 8.08 -21.55
C ALA A 198 0.43 6.89 -21.51
N GLY A 199 1.17 6.75 -20.43
CA GLY A 199 2.01 5.58 -20.17
C GLY A 199 1.15 4.31 -20.02
N GLY A 200 1.75 3.14 -20.28
CA GLY A 200 1.08 1.84 -20.06
C GLY A 200 0.89 1.53 -18.57
N VAL A 201 0.08 0.54 -18.27
CA VAL A 201 -0.31 0.14 -16.91
C VAL A 201 0.28 -1.22 -16.55
N VAL A 202 0.77 -1.40 -15.33
CA VAL A 202 0.96 -2.71 -14.70
C VAL A 202 -0.31 -3.02 -13.90
N SER A 203 -1.03 -4.10 -14.24
CA SER A 203 -2.24 -4.53 -13.54
C SER A 203 -2.01 -5.88 -12.87
N VAL A 204 -2.28 -5.96 -11.56
CA VAL A 204 -2.23 -7.21 -10.78
C VAL A 204 -3.58 -7.40 -10.13
N SER A 205 -4.27 -8.50 -10.43
CA SER A 205 -5.57 -8.83 -9.85
C SER A 205 -5.63 -10.29 -9.44
N ALA A 206 -6.26 -10.57 -8.30
CA ALA A 206 -6.55 -11.94 -7.88
C ALA A 206 -7.88 -12.43 -8.48
N GLY A 207 -8.08 -13.75 -8.49
CA GLY A 207 -9.25 -14.38 -9.08
C GLY A 207 -10.53 -14.14 -8.29
N GLU A 208 -11.65 -13.97 -8.98
CA GLU A 208 -12.99 -13.94 -8.41
C GLU A 208 -13.47 -15.36 -8.05
N SER A 209 -14.27 -15.51 -7.01
CA SER A 209 -15.00 -16.74 -6.70
C SER A 209 -16.50 -16.50 -6.84
N SER A 210 -17.15 -17.31 -7.67
CA SER A 210 -18.62 -17.33 -7.85
C SER A 210 -19.31 -18.43 -7.04
N ALA A 211 -18.56 -19.21 -6.24
CA ALA A 211 -19.13 -20.28 -5.42
C ALA A 211 -19.90 -19.71 -4.22
N ALA A 212 -21.01 -20.36 -3.81
CA ALA A 212 -21.91 -19.87 -2.76
C ALA A 212 -21.26 -19.61 -1.38
N SER A 213 -20.11 -20.23 -1.08
CA SER A 213 -19.31 -20.01 0.14
C SER A 213 -17.84 -19.75 -0.19
N GLY A 214 -17.53 -19.42 -1.45
CA GLY A 214 -16.17 -19.21 -1.90
C GLY A 214 -15.66 -17.82 -1.54
N THR A 215 -14.40 -17.73 -1.12
CA THR A 215 -13.68 -16.46 -0.97
C THR A 215 -12.88 -16.18 -2.24
N GLY A 216 -12.88 -14.94 -2.71
CA GLY A 216 -11.99 -14.50 -3.79
C GLY A 216 -10.52 -14.64 -3.41
N GLY A 217 -9.64 -14.73 -4.40
CA GLY A 217 -8.20 -14.81 -4.20
C GLY A 217 -7.62 -13.55 -3.54
N GLY A 218 -6.52 -13.67 -2.83
CA GLY A 218 -5.79 -12.54 -2.22
C GLY A 218 -4.54 -12.16 -3.02
N ILE A 219 -4.10 -10.92 -2.88
CA ILE A 219 -2.78 -10.44 -3.31
C ILE A 219 -1.94 -10.24 -2.04
N SER A 220 -0.77 -10.87 -1.96
CA SER A 220 0.16 -10.74 -0.83
C SER A 220 1.47 -10.11 -1.29
N LEU A 221 1.89 -9.03 -0.66
CA LEU A 221 3.15 -8.33 -0.87
C LEU A 221 3.93 -8.35 0.44
N THR A 222 5.02 -9.09 0.48
CA THR A 222 5.84 -9.24 1.69
C THR A 222 7.30 -9.01 1.35
N ALA A 223 7.96 -8.14 2.08
CA ALA A 223 9.40 -7.96 1.97
C ALA A 223 10.15 -9.08 2.69
N GLY A 224 11.39 -9.34 2.27
CA GLY A 224 12.22 -10.39 2.85
C GLY A 224 12.59 -10.14 4.31
N ALA A 225 12.63 -11.19 5.11
CA ALA A 225 13.10 -11.11 6.48
C ALA A 225 14.62 -11.07 6.55
N GLY A 226 15.17 -10.27 7.45
CA GLY A 226 16.57 -10.35 7.86
C GLY A 226 16.71 -11.36 9.00
N SER A 227 17.36 -12.49 8.77
CA SER A 227 17.46 -13.61 9.71
C SER A 227 18.83 -13.77 10.36
N HIS A 228 19.78 -12.84 10.12
CA HIS A 228 21.11 -12.92 10.74
C HIS A 228 21.02 -12.62 12.24
N SER A 229 21.76 -13.39 13.06
CA SER A 229 21.66 -13.35 14.53
C SER A 229 22.17 -12.06 15.19
N SER A 230 22.96 -11.24 14.50
CA SER A 230 23.51 -10.00 15.05
C SER A 230 22.97 -8.71 14.42
N ASP A 231 22.77 -8.63 13.09
CA ASP A 231 22.46 -7.35 12.42
C ASP A 231 21.56 -7.52 11.18
N GLY A 232 20.70 -8.54 11.14
CA GLY A 232 19.80 -8.78 10.02
C GLY A 232 18.62 -7.81 10.02
N ALA A 233 18.61 -6.82 9.12
CA ALA A 233 17.45 -5.96 8.90
C ALA A 233 16.49 -6.57 7.86
N GLY A 234 15.20 -6.45 8.08
CA GLY A 234 14.17 -6.82 7.09
C GLY A 234 14.12 -5.82 5.93
N GLY A 235 13.67 -6.28 4.77
CA GLY A 235 13.41 -5.45 3.59
C GLY A 235 12.18 -4.55 3.78
N SER A 236 12.03 -3.53 2.93
CA SER A 236 10.88 -2.62 2.92
C SER A 236 9.94 -2.88 1.74
N VAL A 237 8.65 -2.57 1.90
CA VAL A 237 7.67 -2.42 0.82
C VAL A 237 7.37 -0.93 0.66
N THR A 238 7.56 -0.38 -0.54
CA THR A 238 7.30 1.03 -0.84
C THR A 238 6.20 1.14 -1.90
N LEU A 239 5.16 1.93 -1.62
CA LEU A 239 4.05 2.23 -2.51
C LEU A 239 3.96 3.75 -2.66
N SER A 240 4.10 4.27 -3.87
CA SER A 240 4.05 5.72 -4.14
C SER A 240 3.30 6.03 -5.44
N GLY A 241 2.57 7.12 -5.45
CA GLY A 241 2.02 7.70 -6.69
C GLY A 241 3.13 8.31 -7.55
N GLY A 242 2.89 8.45 -8.84
CA GLY A 242 3.83 9.05 -9.77
C GLY A 242 3.98 10.57 -9.57
N ALA A 243 5.19 11.10 -9.71
CA ALA A 243 5.45 12.52 -9.64
C ALA A 243 5.12 13.22 -10.96
N ALA A 244 4.62 14.45 -10.91
CA ALA A 244 4.55 15.38 -12.03
C ALA A 244 5.81 16.27 -11.99
N SER A 245 6.83 15.95 -12.79
CA SER A 245 8.19 16.52 -12.70
C SER A 245 8.62 17.39 -13.91
N GLY A 246 7.74 17.58 -14.91
CA GLY A 246 8.07 18.42 -16.08
C GLY A 246 8.22 19.89 -15.72
N ALA A 247 9.27 20.57 -16.19
CA ALA A 247 9.42 22.00 -16.02
C ALA A 247 8.23 22.75 -16.66
N GLY A 248 7.51 23.55 -15.87
CA GLY A 248 6.27 24.21 -16.30
C GLY A 248 5.03 23.34 -16.28
N SER A 249 5.09 22.14 -15.68
CA SER A 249 3.95 21.25 -15.52
C SER A 249 2.97 21.78 -14.47
N ASN A 250 1.71 22.05 -14.89
CA ASN A 250 0.59 22.29 -13.98
C ASN A 250 -0.14 20.99 -13.61
N GLY A 251 0.45 19.83 -13.93
CA GLY A 251 -0.13 18.53 -13.62
C GLY A 251 -0.02 18.17 -12.14
N ALA A 252 -1.07 17.58 -11.57
CA ALA A 252 -1.03 17.02 -10.22
C ALA A 252 -0.25 15.70 -10.21
N GLY A 253 0.45 15.43 -9.10
CA GLY A 253 1.02 14.09 -8.84
C GLY A 253 -0.07 13.03 -8.71
N GLY A 254 0.28 11.77 -8.98
CA GLY A 254 -0.60 10.63 -8.84
C GLY A 254 -0.92 10.31 -7.37
N GLY A 255 -2.18 9.96 -7.08
CA GLY A 255 -2.62 9.56 -5.74
C GLY A 255 -2.33 8.10 -5.44
N LEU A 256 -2.29 7.75 -4.14
CA LEU A 256 -2.36 6.39 -3.62
C LEU A 256 -3.70 6.21 -2.92
N THR A 257 -4.49 5.20 -3.33
CA THR A 257 -5.78 4.88 -2.70
C THR A 257 -5.74 3.48 -2.11
N ALA A 258 -6.09 3.36 -0.82
CA ALA A 258 -6.30 2.09 -0.16
C ALA A 258 -7.74 2.03 0.37
N SER A 259 -8.51 1.01 -0.01
CA SER A 259 -9.89 0.84 0.43
C SER A 259 -10.19 -0.62 0.79
N GLY A 260 -10.97 -0.84 1.85
CA GLY A 260 -11.57 -2.14 2.12
C GLY A 260 -12.65 -2.48 1.09
N GLY A 261 -12.90 -3.75 0.85
CA GLY A 261 -13.97 -4.20 -0.06
C GLY A 261 -15.36 -3.85 0.47
N SER A 262 -16.27 -3.47 -0.43
CA SER A 262 -17.69 -3.24 -0.07
C SER A 262 -18.47 -4.55 0.07
N ALA A 263 -19.50 -4.57 0.90
CA ALA A 263 -20.44 -5.67 1.03
C ALA A 263 -21.88 -5.18 0.82
N THR A 264 -22.72 -5.94 0.14
CA THR A 264 -24.13 -5.57 -0.10
C THR A 264 -24.99 -5.79 1.14
N SER A 265 -24.76 -6.87 1.89
CA SER A 265 -25.59 -7.26 3.06
C SER A 265 -24.78 -7.67 4.29
N GLY A 266 -23.47 -7.68 4.21
CA GLY A 266 -22.57 -8.04 5.30
C GLY A 266 -21.72 -6.87 5.77
N THR A 267 -20.71 -7.15 6.58
CA THR A 267 -19.74 -6.15 7.01
C THR A 267 -18.72 -5.91 5.90
N GLY A 268 -18.45 -4.65 5.56
CA GLY A 268 -17.39 -4.26 4.63
C GLY A 268 -15.99 -4.63 5.16
N GLY A 269 -15.01 -4.72 4.26
CA GLY A 269 -13.61 -5.02 4.60
C GLY A 269 -12.95 -3.92 5.44
N ALA A 270 -12.14 -4.32 6.42
CA ALA A 270 -11.36 -3.41 7.25
C ALA A 270 -10.03 -3.00 6.58
N ILE A 271 -9.54 -1.82 6.91
CA ILE A 271 -8.14 -1.40 6.69
C ILE A 271 -7.45 -1.37 8.05
N SER A 272 -6.30 -2.04 8.18
CA SER A 272 -5.48 -2.07 9.39
C SER A 272 -4.06 -1.59 9.11
N LEU A 273 -3.62 -0.57 9.83
CA LEU A 273 -2.27 0.00 9.77
C LEU A 273 -1.61 -0.19 11.14
N MET A 274 -0.57 -0.99 11.20
CA MET A 274 0.16 -1.27 12.44
C MET A 274 1.68 -1.19 12.19
N SER A 275 2.41 -0.63 13.13
CA SER A 275 3.87 -0.72 13.17
C SER A 275 4.32 -2.09 13.68
N GLY A 276 5.58 -2.44 13.42
CA GLY A 276 6.18 -3.68 13.91
C GLY A 276 6.36 -3.68 15.42
N ALA A 277 6.02 -4.80 16.08
CA ALA A 277 6.27 -5.01 17.49
C ALA A 277 7.76 -5.36 17.75
N SER A 278 8.24 -5.11 18.95
CA SER A 278 9.53 -5.60 19.45
C SER A 278 9.34 -6.39 20.73
N THR A 279 10.11 -7.45 20.91
CA THR A 279 10.09 -8.27 22.12
C THR A 279 10.97 -7.73 23.24
N SER A 280 12.02 -6.96 22.93
CA SER A 280 13.00 -6.47 23.88
C SER A 280 13.44 -5.01 23.70
N GLY A 281 13.07 -4.39 22.59
CA GLY A 281 13.34 -2.99 22.27
C GLY A 281 12.05 -2.20 22.08
N SER A 282 12.17 -0.99 21.52
CA SER A 282 11.01 -0.17 21.16
C SER A 282 10.31 -0.71 19.92
N SER A 283 8.98 -0.62 19.85
CA SER A 283 8.20 -0.86 18.63
C SER A 283 8.48 0.23 17.58
N GLY A 284 8.11 -0.05 16.32
CA GLY A 284 8.10 0.96 15.27
C GLY A 284 7.07 2.06 15.51
N SER A 285 7.16 3.16 14.77
CA SER A 285 6.17 4.25 14.74
C SER A 285 5.26 4.15 13.51
N VAL A 286 4.08 4.78 13.59
CA VAL A 286 3.21 5.10 12.45
C VAL A 286 3.16 6.61 12.33
N SER A 287 3.54 7.18 11.16
CA SER A 287 3.43 8.61 10.86
C SER A 287 2.41 8.82 9.75
N ILE A 288 1.48 9.76 9.94
CA ILE A 288 0.49 10.18 8.95
C ILE A 288 0.54 11.70 8.89
N GLU A 289 1.06 12.24 7.80
CA GLU A 289 1.29 13.68 7.65
C GLU A 289 1.08 14.11 6.20
N THR A 290 0.76 15.38 6.00
CA THR A 290 0.78 16.04 4.70
C THR A 290 2.12 16.74 4.52
N SER A 291 2.65 16.75 3.30
CA SER A 291 3.90 17.45 3.00
C SER A 291 3.72 18.96 3.07
N ASP A 292 4.82 19.68 3.26
CA ASP A 292 4.85 21.14 3.23
C ASP A 292 4.32 21.71 1.90
N GLY A 293 3.64 22.83 1.97
CA GLY A 293 3.29 23.60 0.78
C GLY A 293 4.54 24.20 0.11
N GLY A 294 4.49 24.40 -1.20
CA GLY A 294 5.53 25.14 -1.93
C GLY A 294 5.57 26.61 -1.52
N THR A 295 6.56 27.37 -2.08
CA THR A 295 6.83 28.78 -1.74
C THR A 295 5.63 29.74 -1.84
N SER A 296 4.58 29.38 -2.56
CA SER A 296 3.34 30.17 -2.73
C SER A 296 2.06 29.37 -2.57
N GLY A 297 2.13 28.13 -2.10
CA GLY A 297 0.99 27.25 -1.91
C GLY A 297 0.78 26.86 -0.45
N SER A 298 -0.45 26.48 -0.10
CA SER A 298 -0.75 25.87 1.20
C SER A 298 -0.36 24.38 1.21
N SER A 299 -0.11 23.82 2.39
CA SER A 299 -0.06 22.36 2.58
C SER A 299 -1.44 21.74 2.36
N GLY A 300 -1.48 20.44 2.11
CA GLY A 300 -2.74 19.69 2.02
C GLY A 300 -3.42 19.53 3.38
N ASP A 301 -4.72 19.20 3.36
CA ASP A 301 -5.51 18.89 4.56
C ASP A 301 -5.35 17.43 4.96
N LEU A 302 -5.37 17.14 6.26
CA LEU A 302 -5.56 15.80 6.82
C LEU A 302 -6.97 15.69 7.39
N THR A 303 -7.83 14.85 6.79
CA THR A 303 -9.20 14.60 7.23
C THR A 303 -9.34 13.19 7.79
N VAL A 304 -9.81 13.08 9.03
CA VAL A 304 -10.13 11.80 9.67
C VAL A 304 -11.60 11.84 10.14
N SER A 305 -12.45 10.97 9.57
CA SER A 305 -13.87 10.93 9.86
C SER A 305 -14.41 9.50 9.87
N THR A 306 -15.49 9.27 10.59
CA THR A 306 -16.33 8.07 10.47
C THR A 306 -17.48 8.34 9.51
N GLY A 307 -17.99 7.30 8.84
CA GLY A 307 -19.12 7.43 7.93
C GLY A 307 -20.45 7.66 8.66
N ASP A 308 -21.41 8.25 7.93
CA ASP A 308 -22.78 8.46 8.39
C ASP A 308 -23.58 7.15 8.37
N SER A 309 -24.55 7.02 9.26
CA SER A 309 -25.53 5.93 9.29
C SER A 309 -26.95 6.50 9.15
N PRO A 310 -27.66 6.21 8.04
CA PRO A 310 -29.02 6.73 7.84
C PRO A 310 -30.07 6.23 8.83
N SER A 311 -29.88 5.03 9.40
CA SER A 311 -30.88 4.35 10.24
C SER A 311 -30.32 3.78 11.54
N GLY A 312 -29.04 3.89 11.79
CA GLY A 312 -28.36 3.35 12.97
C GLY A 312 -27.46 4.39 13.63
N ALA A 313 -26.71 3.97 14.64
CA ALA A 313 -25.69 4.81 15.25
C ALA A 313 -24.51 5.02 14.27
N GLY A 314 -23.98 6.22 14.21
CA GLY A 314 -22.70 6.51 13.52
C GLY A 314 -21.53 5.79 14.18
N GLY A 315 -20.43 5.64 13.43
CA GLY A 315 -19.20 5.04 13.94
C GLY A 315 -18.55 5.91 15.03
N SER A 316 -17.76 5.27 15.92
CA SER A 316 -16.97 5.97 16.94
C SER A 316 -15.52 6.19 16.48
N MET A 317 -14.93 7.31 16.88
CA MET A 317 -13.50 7.57 16.78
C MET A 317 -12.89 7.52 18.19
N THR A 318 -11.85 6.70 18.38
CA THR A 318 -11.15 6.55 19.66
C THR A 318 -9.66 6.82 19.48
N LEU A 319 -9.14 7.80 20.21
CA LEU A 319 -7.72 8.11 20.29
C LEU A 319 -7.23 7.78 21.70
N THR A 320 -6.34 6.79 21.82
CA THR A 320 -5.84 6.33 23.11
C THR A 320 -4.31 6.28 23.10
N VAL A 321 -3.69 6.82 24.12
CA VAL A 321 -2.23 6.71 24.33
C VAL A 321 -1.97 5.57 25.30
N GLY A 322 -1.02 4.70 25.00
CA GLY A 322 -0.66 3.55 25.82
C GLY A 322 -0.13 3.93 27.20
N GLY A 323 -0.48 3.12 28.20
CA GLY A 323 0.04 3.26 29.58
C GLY A 323 1.45 2.67 29.73
N GLY A 324 2.20 3.14 30.71
CA GLY A 324 3.48 2.58 31.13
C GLY A 324 3.35 1.93 32.51
N THR A 325 3.95 0.77 32.72
CA THR A 325 3.92 0.04 33.99
C THR A 325 5.11 0.38 34.92
N GLY A 326 6.18 0.94 34.39
CA GLY A 326 7.41 1.28 35.14
C GLY A 326 7.91 2.71 34.94
N ALA A 327 7.14 3.54 34.21
CA ALA A 327 7.50 4.92 33.92
C ALA A 327 6.23 5.76 33.70
N THR A 328 6.38 7.04 33.36
CA THR A 328 5.25 7.91 33.00
C THR A 328 4.54 7.39 31.73
N GLY A 329 3.21 7.44 31.71
CA GLY A 329 2.41 7.17 30.51
C GLY A 329 2.73 8.16 29.38
N GLY A 330 2.44 7.78 28.13
CA GLY A 330 2.60 8.67 26.98
C GLY A 330 1.67 9.88 27.05
N ALA A 331 2.04 10.98 26.43
CA ALA A 331 1.23 12.19 26.32
C ALA A 331 0.44 12.24 25.00
N MET A 332 -0.73 12.87 25.00
CA MET A 332 -1.46 13.29 23.80
C MET A 332 -1.39 14.82 23.70
N SER A 333 -0.98 15.35 22.57
CA SER A 333 -0.94 16.79 22.31
C SER A 333 -1.79 17.14 21.09
N LEU A 334 -2.70 18.10 21.26
CA LEU A 334 -3.49 18.69 20.18
C LEU A 334 -3.21 20.18 20.14
N ALA A 335 -2.65 20.67 19.06
CA ALA A 335 -2.33 22.09 18.88
C ALA A 335 -2.74 22.57 17.51
N ALA A 336 -3.33 23.75 17.43
CA ALA A 336 -3.57 24.42 16.16
C ALA A 336 -2.28 25.10 15.65
N GLY A 337 -2.21 25.37 14.35
CA GLY A 337 -1.03 25.94 13.72
C GLY A 337 -0.70 27.36 14.21
N ALA A 338 0.57 27.63 14.45
CA ALA A 338 1.07 28.97 14.73
C ALA A 338 1.31 29.75 13.44
N THR A 339 1.30 31.08 13.50
CA THR A 339 1.70 31.97 12.40
C THR A 339 2.75 32.97 12.88
N SER A 340 3.65 33.34 11.98
CA SER A 340 4.63 34.42 12.17
C SER A 340 4.42 35.60 11.23
N GLY A 341 3.40 35.56 10.37
CA GLY A 341 3.09 36.62 9.43
C GLY A 341 2.50 37.87 10.08
N ASP A 342 2.83 39.08 9.57
CA ASP A 342 2.30 40.35 10.06
C ASP A 342 0.76 40.35 9.94
N ASN A 343 0.07 40.70 11.03
CA ASN A 343 -1.39 40.74 11.15
C ASN A 343 -2.12 39.38 10.89
N ALA A 344 -1.41 38.29 10.83
CA ALA A 344 -1.99 36.96 10.67
C ALA A 344 -2.44 36.37 12.03
N VAL A 345 -3.55 35.64 12.02
CA VAL A 345 -4.11 35.00 13.23
C VAL A 345 -3.78 33.50 13.23
N GLY A 346 -3.28 32.98 14.35
CA GLY A 346 -3.04 31.56 14.53
C GLY A 346 -4.30 30.73 14.36
N GLY A 347 -4.15 29.46 14.01
CA GLY A 347 -5.28 28.53 13.83
C GLY A 347 -6.10 28.34 15.12
N ALA A 348 -7.39 28.09 15.00
CA ALA A 348 -8.27 27.78 16.12
C ALA A 348 -8.35 26.26 16.35
N LEU A 349 -8.42 25.84 17.62
CA LEU A 349 -8.81 24.49 18.03
C LEU A 349 -10.26 24.52 18.53
N SER A 350 -11.19 23.80 17.88
CA SER A 350 -12.59 23.68 18.29
C SER A 350 -12.93 22.26 18.73
N VAL A 351 -13.48 22.11 19.92
CA VAL A 351 -13.95 20.83 20.47
C VAL A 351 -15.39 21.00 20.96
N SER A 352 -16.32 20.24 20.41
CA SER A 352 -17.74 20.33 20.77
C SER A 352 -18.41 18.95 20.87
N GLY A 353 -19.42 18.82 21.71
CA GLY A 353 -20.38 17.71 21.68
C GLY A 353 -21.25 17.79 20.43
N GLY A 354 -21.77 16.65 19.96
CA GLY A 354 -22.65 16.57 18.80
C GLY A 354 -24.01 17.25 19.07
N ALA A 355 -24.62 17.90 18.08
CA ALA A 355 -25.94 18.48 18.21
C ALA A 355 -27.04 17.42 18.15
N GLY A 356 -28.10 17.55 18.99
CA GLY A 356 -29.36 16.83 18.87
C GLY A 356 -30.33 17.66 18.04
N SER A 357 -30.66 17.23 16.81
CA SER A 357 -31.50 18.00 15.86
C SER A 357 -32.90 17.43 15.65
N SER A 358 -33.36 16.46 16.48
CA SER A 358 -34.68 15.87 16.36
C SER A 358 -35.76 16.88 16.70
N SER A 359 -36.81 17.00 15.86
CA SER A 359 -37.99 17.84 16.12
C SER A 359 -38.89 17.34 17.26
N THR A 360 -38.69 16.11 17.76
CA THR A 360 -39.50 15.48 18.81
C THR A 360 -38.75 15.24 20.12
N GLY A 361 -37.55 15.82 20.29
CA GLY A 361 -36.79 15.75 21.52
C GLY A 361 -35.44 15.05 21.36
N GLY A 362 -34.46 15.74 20.82
CA GLY A 362 -33.06 15.28 20.74
C GLY A 362 -32.19 16.08 21.70
N ALA A 363 -31.48 15.40 22.61
CA ALA A 363 -30.47 16.04 23.45
C ALA A 363 -29.12 16.13 22.73
N GLY A 364 -28.41 17.23 22.92
CA GLY A 364 -27.02 17.36 22.48
C GLY A 364 -26.06 16.48 23.31
N GLY A 365 -24.97 16.07 22.72
CA GLY A 365 -23.92 15.31 23.38
C GLY A 365 -23.09 16.14 24.35
N ALA A 366 -22.70 15.55 25.48
CA ALA A 366 -21.85 16.22 26.47
C ALA A 366 -20.38 16.28 26.02
N LEU A 367 -19.69 17.38 26.37
CA LEU A 367 -18.25 17.49 26.40
C LEU A 367 -17.76 17.36 27.84
N THR A 368 -16.87 16.40 28.12
CA THR A 368 -16.27 16.19 29.46
C THR A 368 -14.79 16.34 29.43
N LEU A 369 -14.24 17.29 30.19
CA LEU A 369 -12.80 17.51 30.38
C LEU A 369 -12.43 17.21 31.84
N ARG A 370 -11.49 16.31 32.10
CA ARG A 370 -11.11 15.88 33.45
C ARG A 370 -9.61 15.73 33.58
N GLY A 371 -9.03 16.12 34.69
CA GLY A 371 -7.68 15.71 35.11
C GLY A 371 -7.65 14.21 35.41
N GLY A 372 -6.49 13.58 35.31
CA GLY A 372 -6.30 12.17 35.63
C GLY A 372 -6.50 11.88 37.10
N ALA A 373 -7.12 10.75 37.45
CA ALA A 373 -7.27 10.31 38.83
C ALA A 373 -6.03 9.52 39.32
N ALA A 374 -5.65 9.67 40.57
CA ALA A 374 -4.73 8.82 41.28
C ALA A 374 -5.54 7.73 42.00
N THR A 375 -5.53 6.49 41.53
CA THR A 375 -6.42 5.41 41.99
C THR A 375 -5.70 4.23 42.69
N GLY A 376 -4.34 4.27 42.84
CA GLY A 376 -3.59 3.21 43.50
C GLY A 376 -3.90 3.13 44.99
N SER A 377 -4.21 1.94 45.54
CA SER A 377 -4.34 1.71 46.97
C SER A 377 -2.99 1.96 47.66
N GLY A 378 -2.93 2.93 48.55
CA GLY A 378 -1.69 3.38 49.23
C GLY A 378 -0.92 4.48 48.46
N SER A 379 -1.48 5.06 47.41
CA SER A 379 -0.86 6.14 46.67
C SER A 379 -0.96 7.46 47.45
N ALA A 380 0.18 8.06 47.75
CA ALA A 380 0.28 9.45 48.21
C ALA A 380 0.22 10.45 47.02
N GLY A 381 -0.09 9.97 45.81
CA GLY A 381 -0.13 10.78 44.59
C GLY A 381 -1.38 11.65 44.50
N SER A 382 -1.20 12.88 44.04
CA SER A 382 -2.30 13.82 43.79
C SER A 382 -2.95 13.54 42.40
N GLY A 383 -4.23 13.76 42.26
CA GLY A 383 -4.91 13.80 40.95
C GLY A 383 -4.33 14.92 40.07
N GLY A 384 -4.42 14.75 38.75
CA GLY A 384 -3.98 15.72 37.76
C GLY A 384 -4.87 16.97 37.74
N ALA A 385 -4.30 18.14 37.54
CA ALA A 385 -5.01 19.41 37.41
C ALA A 385 -5.68 19.55 36.04
N LEU A 386 -6.80 20.28 35.99
CA LEU A 386 -7.36 20.87 34.77
C LEU A 386 -7.07 22.39 34.80
N SER A 387 -6.37 22.90 33.79
CA SER A 387 -6.01 24.31 33.69
C SER A 387 -6.62 24.92 32.40
N LEU A 388 -7.33 26.04 32.55
CA LEU A 388 -7.94 26.82 31.48
C LEU A 388 -7.33 28.22 31.49
N HIS A 389 -6.66 28.65 30.45
CA HIS A 389 -6.00 29.95 30.35
C HIS A 389 -6.38 30.65 29.04
N GLY A 390 -6.65 31.95 29.11
CA GLY A 390 -6.62 32.83 27.96
C GLY A 390 -5.19 33.01 27.46
N GLY A 391 -4.98 33.26 26.18
CA GLY A 391 -3.65 33.49 25.61
C GLY A 391 -2.98 34.76 26.19
N ALA A 392 -1.69 34.69 26.48
CA ALA A 392 -0.91 35.84 26.91
C ALA A 392 -0.59 36.76 25.71
N SER A 393 -0.42 38.07 25.98
CA SER A 393 0.05 39.07 25.01
C SER A 393 1.19 39.87 25.60
N THR A 394 2.21 40.19 24.79
CA THR A 394 3.36 41.03 25.19
C THR A 394 3.15 42.50 24.89
N GLY A 395 2.26 42.88 24.00
CA GLY A 395 2.06 44.30 23.59
C GLY A 395 0.61 44.70 23.39
N GLY A 396 -0.33 43.78 23.62
CA GLY A 396 -1.76 44.03 23.46
C GLY A 396 -2.55 43.44 24.63
N THR A 397 -3.88 43.37 24.50
CA THR A 397 -4.75 42.76 25.50
C THR A 397 -4.64 41.23 25.44
N GLY A 398 -4.49 40.55 26.59
CA GLY A 398 -4.56 39.10 26.71
C GLY A 398 -5.93 38.54 26.34
N GLY A 399 -5.99 37.25 26.01
CA GLY A 399 -7.23 36.53 25.65
C GLY A 399 -8.15 36.36 26.85
N SER A 400 -9.46 36.41 26.64
CA SER A 400 -10.50 36.17 27.67
C SER A 400 -10.80 34.69 27.85
N VAL A 401 -11.26 34.31 29.01
CA VAL A 401 -11.92 33.02 29.34
C VAL A 401 -13.39 33.27 29.60
N ASN A 402 -14.29 32.70 28.78
CA ASN A 402 -15.76 32.82 28.94
C ASN A 402 -16.35 31.47 29.32
N LEU A 403 -17.06 31.41 30.46
CA LEU A 403 -17.79 30.26 30.95
C LEU A 403 -19.25 30.62 31.04
N VAL A 404 -20.10 30.10 30.16
CA VAL A 404 -21.54 30.43 30.07
C VAL A 404 -22.31 29.12 29.87
N SER A 405 -23.41 28.97 30.61
CA SER A 405 -24.36 27.87 30.40
C SER A 405 -25.17 28.05 29.11
N GLY A 406 -25.78 26.97 28.60
CA GLY A 406 -26.62 27.02 27.41
C GLY A 406 -27.85 27.88 27.57
N ALA A 407 -28.17 28.70 26.57
CA ALA A 407 -29.42 29.46 26.46
C ALA A 407 -30.59 28.58 26.01
N SER A 408 -31.81 29.01 26.26
CA SER A 408 -33.02 28.42 25.70
C SER A 408 -33.95 29.56 25.25
N ASP A 409 -34.61 29.36 24.11
CA ASP A 409 -35.60 30.34 23.59
C ASP A 409 -36.97 30.20 24.26
N ASP A 410 -37.38 28.96 24.58
CA ASP A 410 -38.74 28.64 25.07
C ASP A 410 -38.82 28.04 26.48
N ALA A 411 -37.65 27.81 27.13
CA ALA A 411 -37.58 27.17 28.45
C ALA A 411 -36.51 27.82 29.31
N GLY A 412 -36.20 27.24 30.46
CA GLY A 412 -35.12 27.72 31.33
C GLY A 412 -33.73 27.44 30.75
N SER A 413 -32.82 28.40 30.88
CA SER A 413 -31.40 28.18 30.56
C SER A 413 -30.75 27.13 31.48
N GLY A 414 -29.60 26.58 31.06
CA GLY A 414 -28.81 25.65 31.88
C GLY A 414 -28.26 26.32 33.16
N ALA A 415 -28.02 25.54 34.19
CA ALA A 415 -27.35 26.00 35.40
C ALA A 415 -25.81 25.97 35.21
N MET A 416 -25.10 26.84 35.94
CA MET A 416 -23.66 26.80 36.12
C MET A 416 -23.35 26.54 37.60
N THR A 417 -22.50 25.54 37.88
CA THR A 417 -22.04 25.24 39.24
C THR A 417 -20.54 25.31 39.29
N VAL A 418 -19.99 26.11 40.22
CA VAL A 418 -18.55 26.21 40.50
C VAL A 418 -18.35 25.87 41.97
N GLY A 419 -17.62 24.81 42.26
CA GLY A 419 -17.45 24.35 43.64
C GLY A 419 -16.26 23.38 43.77
N THR A 420 -15.79 23.23 45.00
CA THR A 420 -14.80 22.23 45.39
C THR A 420 -15.50 20.94 45.83
N ALA A 421 -14.90 19.80 45.54
CA ALA A 421 -15.42 18.50 45.96
C ALA A 421 -15.34 18.31 47.46
N ALA A 422 -16.21 17.47 48.04
CA ALA A 422 -16.11 17.07 49.44
C ALA A 422 -14.77 16.34 49.73
N ALA A 423 -14.22 16.62 50.91
CA ALA A 423 -13.05 15.86 51.38
C ALA A 423 -13.47 14.46 51.84
N GLY A 424 -12.50 13.51 51.86
CA GLY A 424 -12.66 12.23 52.54
C GLY A 424 -12.72 12.37 54.04
N SER A 425 -12.88 11.24 54.78
CA SER A 425 -13.13 11.17 56.22
C SER A 425 -12.08 11.82 57.13
N SER A 426 -10.91 12.18 56.61
CA SER A 426 -9.82 12.77 57.43
C SER A 426 -9.07 13.92 56.73
N GLY A 427 -9.62 14.49 55.68
CA GLY A 427 -8.99 15.59 54.93
C GLY A 427 -9.80 16.86 54.92
N ASN A 428 -9.21 18.00 54.53
CA ASN A 428 -9.92 19.26 54.30
C ASN A 428 -10.36 19.37 52.85
N SER A 429 -11.51 20.00 52.60
CA SER A 429 -11.90 20.38 51.22
C SER A 429 -10.98 21.48 50.70
N GLY A 430 -10.88 21.58 49.36
CA GLY A 430 -10.12 22.64 48.72
C GLY A 430 -10.76 24.01 48.88
N SER A 431 -9.99 25.10 48.70
CA SER A 431 -10.48 26.48 48.63
C SER A 431 -11.06 26.80 47.24
N LEU A 432 -11.96 27.75 47.16
CA LEU A 432 -12.38 28.43 45.94
C LEU A 432 -11.96 29.90 46.02
N ASP A 433 -11.00 30.31 45.21
CA ASP A 433 -10.45 31.66 45.18
C ASP A 433 -10.90 32.39 43.90
N LEU A 434 -11.59 33.52 44.05
CA LEU A 434 -11.99 34.42 42.99
C LEU A 434 -11.23 35.74 43.14
N VAL A 435 -10.17 35.91 42.32
CA VAL A 435 -9.25 37.06 42.46
C VAL A 435 -9.01 37.72 41.08
N THR A 436 -8.80 39.03 41.08
CA THR A 436 -8.28 39.77 39.93
C THR A 436 -6.81 39.90 40.00
N GLY A 437 -6.11 39.98 38.84
CA GLY A 437 -4.66 40.17 38.78
C GLY A 437 -4.26 41.54 39.33
N ALA A 438 -3.01 41.59 39.84
CA ALA A 438 -2.37 42.84 40.27
C ALA A 438 -2.04 43.70 39.05
N SER A 439 -2.09 45.02 39.19
CA SER A 439 -1.55 45.99 38.23
C SER A 439 -0.37 46.75 38.84
N SER A 440 0.65 46.98 38.07
CA SER A 440 1.85 47.73 38.49
C SER A 440 1.75 49.25 38.20
N ASP A 441 0.94 49.64 37.21
CA ASP A 441 0.85 51.00 36.69
C ASP A 441 -0.53 51.30 36.09
N GLY A 442 -1.58 50.97 36.75
CA GLY A 442 -2.98 51.17 36.30
C GLY A 442 -3.96 50.56 37.29
N ASP A 443 -5.23 50.66 36.99
CA ASP A 443 -6.30 50.10 37.82
C ASP A 443 -6.35 48.56 37.73
N THR A 444 -6.71 47.91 38.82
CA THR A 444 -7.04 46.48 38.83
C THR A 444 -8.46 46.22 38.34
N GLY A 445 -8.73 45.02 37.79
CA GLY A 445 -10.10 44.62 37.43
C GLY A 445 -10.98 44.46 38.64
N GLY A 446 -12.32 44.55 38.47
CA GLY A 446 -13.31 44.32 39.49
C GLY A 446 -13.86 42.90 39.50
N VAL A 447 -14.24 42.38 40.69
CA VAL A 447 -15.09 41.18 40.83
C VAL A 447 -16.54 41.65 40.99
N ARG A 448 -17.45 41.19 40.16
CA ARG A 448 -18.89 41.52 40.22
C ARG A 448 -19.74 40.26 40.41
N LEU A 449 -20.59 40.24 41.42
CA LEU A 449 -21.57 39.20 41.67
C LEU A 449 -22.97 39.85 41.63
N SER A 450 -23.83 39.47 40.71
CA SER A 450 -25.18 40.02 40.56
C SER A 450 -26.14 39.02 39.94
N SER A 451 -27.38 39.04 40.35
CA SER A 451 -28.49 38.37 39.63
C SER A 451 -28.90 39.19 38.40
N GLY A 452 -29.49 38.54 37.40
CA GLY A 452 -30.04 39.16 36.19
C GLY A 452 -31.36 39.91 36.48
N ALA A 453 -31.71 40.86 35.59
CA ALA A 453 -33.02 41.53 35.63
C ALA A 453 -34.14 40.59 35.17
N ALA A 454 -35.31 40.67 35.78
CA ALA A 454 -36.53 39.97 35.37
C ALA A 454 -37.55 40.98 34.83
N VAL A 455 -38.19 40.67 33.70
CA VAL A 455 -39.30 41.40 33.13
C VAL A 455 -40.56 40.55 33.28
N GLY A 456 -41.56 40.99 34.07
CA GLY A 456 -42.81 40.28 34.35
C GLY A 456 -42.67 39.12 35.37
N GLY A 457 -41.53 38.96 36.02
CA GLY A 457 -41.29 37.96 37.07
C GLY A 457 -40.48 38.52 38.24
N ARG A 458 -40.12 37.67 39.20
CA ARG A 458 -39.28 38.06 40.34
C ARG A 458 -37.82 37.93 39.99
N GLY A 459 -37.01 38.92 40.35
CA GLY A 459 -35.56 38.85 40.28
C GLY A 459 -34.97 37.71 41.15
N GLY A 460 -33.85 37.14 40.75
CA GLY A 460 -33.14 36.16 41.54
C GLY A 460 -32.44 36.80 42.75
N SER A 461 -32.19 36.01 43.80
CA SER A 461 -31.43 36.44 44.99
C SER A 461 -29.91 36.22 44.78
N VAL A 462 -29.10 36.99 45.47
CA VAL A 462 -27.69 36.70 45.73
C VAL A 462 -27.57 36.34 47.22
N GLU A 463 -27.11 35.14 47.54
CA GLU A 463 -26.97 34.67 48.93
C GLU A 463 -25.50 34.38 49.18
N VAL A 464 -25.00 34.88 50.32
CA VAL A 464 -23.64 34.60 50.84
C VAL A 464 -23.80 34.07 52.28
N SER A 465 -23.48 32.80 52.47
CA SER A 465 -23.65 32.15 53.79
C SER A 465 -22.37 31.35 54.14
N VAL A 466 -22.10 31.20 55.43
CA VAL A 466 -21.05 30.34 55.97
C VAL A 466 -21.71 29.05 56.45
N GLY A 467 -21.12 27.90 56.09
CA GLY A 467 -21.66 26.59 56.48
C GLY A 467 -21.57 26.32 57.97
N ASP A 468 -22.47 25.46 58.45
CA ASP A 468 -22.53 25.03 59.87
C ASP A 468 -21.31 24.16 60.25
N SER A 469 -20.97 24.19 61.54
CA SER A 469 -19.86 23.42 62.12
C SER A 469 -20.22 22.86 63.47
N ASP A 470 -19.81 21.63 63.76
CA ASP A 470 -19.95 21.01 65.08
C ASP A 470 -18.90 21.55 66.10
N ALA A 471 -17.93 22.34 65.64
CA ALA A 471 -16.89 22.97 66.47
C ALA A 471 -17.05 24.50 66.43
N THR A 472 -16.03 25.22 66.00
CA THR A 472 -16.07 26.67 65.82
C THR A 472 -16.54 27.00 64.43
N GLY A 473 -17.58 27.82 64.30
CA GLY A 473 -18.09 28.32 62.99
C GLY A 473 -17.05 29.19 62.29
N GLY A 474 -17.16 29.26 60.95
CA GLY A 474 -16.31 30.14 60.12
C GLY A 474 -16.86 31.58 60.14
N ASP A 475 -16.07 32.56 59.78
CA ASP A 475 -16.41 33.98 59.75
C ASP A 475 -16.75 34.44 58.31
N LEU A 476 -17.70 35.35 58.16
CA LEU A 476 -17.87 36.16 56.96
C LEU A 476 -17.15 37.49 57.18
N VAL A 477 -16.05 37.74 56.50
CA VAL A 477 -15.25 38.95 56.58
C VAL A 477 -15.43 39.81 55.35
N LEU A 478 -15.90 41.03 55.49
CA LEU A 478 -16.04 42.03 54.42
C LEU A 478 -15.12 43.21 54.78
N SER A 479 -14.14 43.53 53.94
CA SER A 479 -13.24 44.68 54.17
C SER A 479 -13.07 45.50 52.91
N SER A 480 -13.00 46.80 53.06
CA SER A 480 -12.68 47.73 51.98
C SER A 480 -11.18 47.90 51.83
N GLY A 481 -10.68 48.30 50.64
CA GLY A 481 -9.31 48.60 50.40
C GLY A 481 -8.82 49.86 51.08
N SER A 482 -7.60 49.86 51.63
CA SER A 482 -6.95 51.03 52.18
C SER A 482 -6.07 51.75 51.14
N SER A 483 -6.00 53.09 51.22
CA SER A 483 -5.03 53.89 50.44
C SER A 483 -3.75 54.08 51.23
N THR A 484 -2.61 53.83 50.61
CA THR A 484 -1.29 53.99 51.24
C THR A 484 -0.63 55.34 50.94
N VAL A 485 -1.24 56.19 50.09
CA VAL A 485 -0.65 57.44 49.55
C VAL A 485 -1.57 58.68 49.75
N GLY A 486 -2.36 58.75 50.82
CA GLY A 486 -3.09 59.97 51.20
C GLY A 486 -4.43 60.23 50.51
N SER A 487 -4.89 59.28 49.67
CA SER A 487 -6.27 59.29 49.11
C SER A 487 -7.24 58.56 50.03
N ALA A 488 -8.53 58.79 49.91
CA ALA A 488 -9.53 58.06 50.65
C ALA A 488 -9.52 56.59 50.35
N GLY A 489 -9.63 55.71 51.37
CA GLY A 489 -9.85 54.28 51.18
C GLY A 489 -11.28 54.02 50.62
N GLY A 490 -11.52 52.78 50.14
CA GLY A 490 -12.83 52.39 49.66
C GLY A 490 -13.84 52.20 50.84
N ASP A 491 -15.10 52.20 50.57
CA ASP A 491 -16.19 52.02 51.53
C ASP A 491 -16.85 50.64 51.40
N VAL A 492 -17.29 50.08 52.53
CA VAL A 492 -18.28 49.00 52.55
C VAL A 492 -19.64 49.66 52.69
N THR A 493 -20.42 49.72 51.63
CA THR A 493 -21.77 50.31 51.64
C THR A 493 -22.83 49.22 51.62
N ASN A 494 -23.85 49.40 52.47
CA ASN A 494 -24.97 48.45 52.59
C ASN A 494 -26.15 48.90 51.71
#